data_90d93b1187ce58cefed1ff719f3c468f
#
_entry.id   90d93b1187ce58cefed1ff719f3c468f
#
_cell.length_a   1.000
_cell.length_b   1.000
_cell.length_c   1.000
_cell.angle_alpha   90.00
_cell.angle_beta   90.00
_cell.angle_gamma   90.00
#
_symmetry.space_group_name_H-M   'P 1'
#
loop_
_entity.id
_entity.type
_entity.pdbx_description
1 polymer ?
#
loop_
_entity_poly.entity_id
_entity_poly.type
_entity_poly.pdbx_seq_one_letter_code
_entity_poly.pdbx_strand_id
1 'polypeptide(L)'
;MDISARVTEVLAPSPLVVRVDLVGSRARAEETALSDWDFRIDTTNGAALARELPTLVEQLEPLAAQWDRLTERATYMLMLADAVKVDLFPGDELRAIQPPWEPTPSNLVAIDAHFWDWALWLGGKVLAEKSAVVSEELGKLHRNLLGPLGVTSPPATVEQAVAEYRGARDRLERQWEMSVPRRVGDEVAFALVRHGVM
;
A
#
# COMPACT_ATOMS: atom_id res chain seq x y z
N MET A 1 -2.43 18.60 -8.47
CA MET A 1 -3.15 17.78 -9.48
C MET A 1 -4.26 17.03 -8.76
N ASP A 2 -5.47 17.01 -9.30
CA ASP A 2 -6.60 16.29 -8.68
C ASP A 2 -6.46 14.77 -8.97
N ILE A 3 -6.14 14.02 -7.94
CA ILE A 3 -5.98 12.56 -8.02
C ILE A 3 -7.30 11.88 -8.41
N SER A 4 -8.42 12.37 -7.87
CA SER A 4 -9.74 11.78 -8.15
C SER A 4 -10.12 11.90 -9.62
N ALA A 5 -9.91 13.08 -10.21
CA ALA A 5 -10.14 13.30 -11.64
C ALA A 5 -9.23 12.40 -12.49
N ARG A 6 -7.94 12.30 -12.15
CA ARG A 6 -6.96 11.51 -12.90
C ARG A 6 -7.26 9.99 -12.86
N VAL A 7 -7.60 9.47 -11.67
CA VAL A 7 -7.98 8.05 -11.54
C VAL A 7 -9.24 7.74 -12.33
N THR A 8 -10.24 8.62 -12.25
CA THR A 8 -11.49 8.46 -13.02
C THR A 8 -11.24 8.51 -14.53
N GLU A 9 -10.43 9.45 -15.01
CA GLU A 9 -10.07 9.59 -16.44
C GLU A 9 -9.38 8.32 -16.98
N VAL A 10 -8.51 7.71 -16.20
CA VAL A 10 -7.79 6.49 -16.60
C VAL A 10 -8.70 5.26 -16.60
N LEU A 11 -9.63 5.15 -15.66
CA LEU A 11 -10.46 3.96 -15.52
C LEU A 11 -11.74 3.99 -16.37
N ALA A 12 -12.36 5.16 -16.54
CA ALA A 12 -13.65 5.32 -17.24
C ALA A 12 -13.68 4.83 -18.70
N PRO A 13 -12.59 4.84 -19.48
CA PRO A 13 -12.61 4.32 -20.85
C PRO A 13 -12.80 2.80 -20.97
N SER A 14 -12.57 2.02 -19.89
CA SER A 14 -12.77 0.57 -19.90
C SER A 14 -14.28 0.24 -19.96
N PRO A 15 -14.73 -0.60 -20.90
CA PRO A 15 -16.13 -1.02 -20.99
C PRO A 15 -16.58 -1.88 -19.79
N LEU A 16 -15.65 -2.32 -18.96
CA LEU A 16 -15.93 -3.05 -17.72
C LEU A 16 -16.27 -2.12 -16.55
N VAL A 17 -15.93 -0.84 -16.64
CA VAL A 17 -16.15 0.15 -15.58
C VAL A 17 -17.50 0.82 -15.79
N VAL A 18 -18.40 0.71 -14.81
CA VAL A 18 -19.70 1.38 -14.80
C VAL A 18 -19.58 2.74 -14.12
N ARG A 19 -18.86 2.78 -12.99
CA ARG A 19 -18.69 3.99 -12.19
C ARG A 19 -17.45 3.87 -11.30
N VAL A 20 -16.83 5.01 -11.01
CA VAL A 20 -15.72 5.15 -10.06
C VAL A 20 -16.12 6.14 -8.99
N ASP A 21 -16.20 5.70 -7.74
CA ASP A 21 -16.56 6.52 -6.59
C ASP A 21 -15.38 6.66 -5.64
N LEU A 22 -15.05 7.89 -5.26
CA LEU A 22 -14.19 8.15 -4.12
C LEU A 22 -14.95 7.73 -2.85
N VAL A 23 -14.30 6.93 -2.00
CA VAL A 23 -14.85 6.45 -0.73
C VAL A 23 -13.85 6.73 0.41
N GLY A 24 -14.00 6.11 1.58
CA GLY A 24 -13.05 6.22 2.67
C GLY A 24 -13.06 7.58 3.37
N SER A 25 -11.93 7.95 3.99
CA SER A 25 -11.81 9.16 4.80
C SER A 25 -11.94 10.45 3.97
N ARG A 26 -11.37 10.47 2.77
CA ARG A 26 -11.44 11.63 1.86
C ARG A 26 -12.86 11.95 1.41
N ALA A 27 -13.66 10.92 1.14
CA ALA A 27 -15.07 11.12 0.77
C ALA A 27 -15.91 11.69 1.93
N ARG A 28 -15.47 11.50 3.17
CA ARG A 28 -16.15 12.01 4.38
C ARG A 28 -15.57 13.30 4.94
N ALA A 29 -14.55 13.87 4.27
CA ALA A 29 -13.79 15.03 4.77
C ALA A 29 -13.18 14.79 6.18
N GLU A 30 -12.70 13.57 6.43
CA GLU A 30 -12.04 13.10 7.67
C GLU A 30 -10.57 12.74 7.43
N GLU A 31 -10.03 13.15 6.27
CA GLU A 31 -8.68 12.79 5.89
C GLU A 31 -7.60 13.53 6.68
N THR A 32 -6.44 12.89 6.78
CA THR A 32 -5.17 13.51 7.19
C THR A 32 -4.30 13.78 5.96
N ALA A 33 -3.18 14.44 6.16
CA ALA A 33 -2.21 14.68 5.07
C ALA A 33 -1.66 13.38 4.43
N LEU A 34 -1.66 12.26 5.18
CA LEU A 34 -1.18 10.96 4.74
C LEU A 34 -2.30 9.94 4.46
N SER A 35 -3.56 10.40 4.39
CA SER A 35 -4.68 9.50 4.06
C SER A 35 -4.60 9.06 2.61
N ASP A 36 -4.88 7.79 2.39
CA ASP A 36 -5.04 7.15 1.09
C ASP A 36 -6.22 7.73 0.29
N TRP A 37 -6.22 7.41 -1.00
CA TRP A 37 -7.28 7.68 -1.94
C TRP A 37 -7.98 6.36 -2.26
N ASP A 38 -9.13 6.15 -1.65
CA ASP A 38 -9.92 4.94 -1.77
C ASP A 38 -10.95 5.07 -2.90
N PHE A 39 -10.90 4.19 -3.91
CA PHE A 39 -11.88 4.20 -5.01
C PHE A 39 -12.61 2.87 -5.11
N ARG A 40 -13.94 2.92 -4.97
CA ARG A 40 -14.80 1.81 -5.33
C ARG A 40 -15.12 1.89 -6.82
N ILE A 41 -14.93 0.76 -7.51
CA ILE A 41 -15.20 0.66 -8.94
C ILE A 41 -16.39 -0.28 -9.13
N ASP A 42 -17.55 0.28 -9.49
CA ASP A 42 -18.69 -0.52 -9.92
C ASP A 42 -18.37 -1.09 -11.31
N THR A 43 -18.53 -2.39 -11.49
CA THR A 43 -18.09 -3.09 -12.69
C THR A 43 -19.13 -4.09 -13.17
N THR A 44 -19.17 -4.30 -14.50
CA THR A 44 -20.01 -5.35 -15.12
C THR A 44 -19.41 -6.75 -14.93
N ASN A 45 -18.09 -6.86 -14.69
CA ASN A 45 -17.37 -8.12 -14.48
C ASN A 45 -16.08 -7.87 -13.68
N GLY A 46 -16.16 -8.09 -12.34
CA GLY A 46 -15.03 -7.86 -11.43
C GLY A 46 -13.80 -8.66 -11.76
N ALA A 47 -13.96 -9.95 -12.10
CA ALA A 47 -12.83 -10.81 -12.45
C ALA A 47 -12.14 -10.41 -13.77
N ALA A 48 -12.88 -9.90 -14.75
CA ALA A 48 -12.28 -9.36 -15.97
C ALA A 48 -11.55 -8.05 -15.68
N LEU A 49 -12.20 -7.11 -14.96
CA LEU A 49 -11.58 -5.86 -14.57
C LEU A 49 -10.31 -6.08 -13.74
N ALA A 50 -10.33 -7.03 -12.80
CA ALA A 50 -9.15 -7.35 -11.99
C ALA A 50 -7.94 -7.80 -12.83
N ARG A 51 -8.16 -8.42 -13.99
CA ARG A 51 -7.08 -8.76 -14.93
C ARG A 51 -6.58 -7.57 -15.75
N GLU A 52 -7.45 -6.61 -16.02
CA GLU A 52 -7.10 -5.42 -16.81
C GLU A 52 -6.46 -4.30 -15.97
N LEU A 53 -6.78 -4.22 -14.68
CA LEU A 53 -6.31 -3.15 -13.79
C LEU A 53 -4.80 -2.89 -13.89
N PRO A 54 -3.91 -3.91 -13.89
CA PRO A 54 -2.47 -3.66 -13.99
C PRO A 54 -2.09 -2.83 -15.22
N THR A 55 -2.71 -3.09 -16.38
CA THR A 55 -2.45 -2.34 -17.61
C THR A 55 -3.14 -0.97 -17.62
N LEU A 56 -4.38 -0.89 -17.13
CA LEU A 56 -5.10 0.39 -17.08
C LEU A 56 -4.35 1.44 -16.25
N VAL A 57 -3.85 1.03 -15.09
CA VAL A 57 -3.20 1.94 -14.15
C VAL A 57 -1.78 2.35 -14.55
N GLU A 58 -1.15 1.74 -15.57
CA GLU A 58 0.16 2.17 -16.09
C GLU A 58 0.15 3.65 -16.48
N GLN A 59 -0.98 4.18 -16.95
CA GLN A 59 -1.14 5.59 -17.30
C GLN A 59 -1.06 6.53 -16.08
N LEU A 60 -1.19 6.01 -14.86
CA LEU A 60 -0.97 6.76 -13.61
C LEU A 60 0.51 6.85 -13.24
N GLU A 61 1.39 6.13 -13.97
CA GLU A 61 2.84 6.06 -13.72
C GLU A 61 3.17 5.66 -12.27
N PRO A 62 2.60 4.55 -11.74
CA PRO A 62 2.83 4.17 -10.37
C PRO A 62 4.28 3.78 -10.12
N LEU A 63 4.82 4.17 -8.98
CA LEU A 63 6.13 3.72 -8.49
C LEU A 63 6.09 2.25 -8.05
N ALA A 64 4.93 1.82 -7.56
CA ALA A 64 4.61 0.42 -7.25
C ALA A 64 3.12 0.18 -7.44
N ALA A 65 2.77 -1.04 -7.88
CA ALA A 65 1.39 -1.47 -8.05
C ALA A 65 1.28 -2.97 -7.80
N GLN A 66 0.35 -3.40 -6.96
CA GLN A 66 0.12 -4.81 -6.68
C GLN A 66 -1.21 -5.06 -5.97
N TRP A 67 -1.64 -6.32 -5.96
CA TRP A 67 -2.75 -6.76 -5.13
C TRP A 67 -2.36 -6.85 -3.66
N ASP A 68 -3.23 -6.32 -2.78
CA ASP A 68 -3.10 -6.55 -1.35
C ASP A 68 -3.34 -8.04 -1.05
N ARG A 69 -2.43 -8.65 -0.31
CA ARG A 69 -2.46 -10.06 0.10
C ARG A 69 -3.12 -10.28 1.44
N LEU A 70 -3.23 -9.24 2.25
CA LEU A 70 -3.51 -9.32 3.68
C LEU A 70 -4.88 -8.75 4.04
N THR A 71 -5.68 -8.34 3.04
CA THR A 71 -7.08 -7.95 3.23
C THR A 71 -8.02 -8.95 2.58
N GLU A 72 -9.21 -9.13 3.18
CA GLU A 72 -10.27 -9.96 2.60
C GLU A 72 -10.91 -9.26 1.38
N ARG A 73 -10.95 -7.95 1.37
CA ARG A 73 -11.44 -7.18 0.23
C ARG A 73 -10.40 -7.16 -0.89
N ALA A 74 -10.83 -7.47 -2.11
CA ALA A 74 -9.95 -7.36 -3.26
C ALA A 74 -9.52 -5.90 -3.45
N THR A 75 -8.27 -5.59 -3.11
CA THR A 75 -7.69 -4.25 -3.18
C THR A 75 -6.47 -4.26 -4.10
N TYR A 76 -6.47 -3.42 -5.12
CA TYR A 76 -5.30 -3.17 -5.94
C TYR A 76 -4.64 -1.88 -5.47
N MET A 77 -3.47 -2.00 -4.85
CA MET A 77 -2.74 -0.91 -4.24
C MET A 77 -1.81 -0.25 -5.25
N LEU A 78 -1.79 1.08 -5.27
CA LEU A 78 -0.86 1.89 -6.06
C LEU A 78 -0.12 2.85 -5.13
N MET A 79 1.18 2.98 -5.36
CA MET A 79 1.98 4.08 -4.82
C MET A 79 2.39 4.97 -5.97
N LEU A 80 1.90 6.20 -5.98
CA LEU A 80 2.29 7.22 -6.95
C LEU A 80 3.42 8.11 -6.39
N ALA A 81 3.96 9.00 -7.21
CA ALA A 81 4.92 10.00 -6.76
C ALA A 81 4.37 10.86 -5.62
N ASP A 82 5.27 11.50 -4.85
CA ASP A 82 4.93 12.33 -3.68
C ASP A 82 4.23 11.54 -2.55
N ALA A 83 4.52 10.23 -2.44
CA ALA A 83 3.91 9.32 -1.47
C ALA A 83 2.37 9.33 -1.51
N VAL A 84 1.77 9.43 -2.68
CA VAL A 84 0.32 9.34 -2.87
C VAL A 84 -0.08 7.88 -2.98
N LYS A 85 -0.80 7.38 -1.98
CA LYS A 85 -1.37 6.03 -1.95
C LYS A 85 -2.77 6.03 -2.55
N VAL A 86 -3.03 5.09 -3.45
CA VAL A 86 -4.35 4.87 -4.07
C VAL A 86 -4.74 3.40 -3.93
N ASP A 87 -5.93 3.15 -3.39
CA ASP A 87 -6.52 1.83 -3.28
C ASP A 87 -7.74 1.70 -4.19
N LEU A 88 -7.71 0.72 -5.07
CA LEU A 88 -8.78 0.43 -6.03
C LEU A 88 -9.52 -0.85 -5.63
N PHE A 89 -10.83 -0.75 -5.48
CA PHE A 89 -11.71 -1.86 -5.10
C PHE A 89 -12.61 -2.25 -6.27
N PRO A 90 -12.24 -3.24 -7.10
CA PRO A 90 -13.03 -3.68 -8.25
C PRO A 90 -14.20 -4.56 -7.80
N GLY A 91 -15.36 -3.94 -7.57
CA GLY A 91 -16.55 -4.61 -7.04
C GLY A 91 -16.45 -4.90 -5.53
N ASP A 92 -17.33 -5.79 -5.07
CA ASP A 92 -17.42 -6.22 -3.67
C ASP A 92 -16.83 -7.64 -3.46
N GLU A 93 -15.92 -8.06 -4.33
CA GLU A 93 -15.32 -9.39 -4.26
C GLU A 93 -14.43 -9.51 -3.00
N LEU A 94 -14.63 -10.61 -2.28
CA LEU A 94 -13.76 -11.02 -1.18
C LEU A 94 -12.72 -12.02 -1.69
N ARG A 95 -11.53 -11.94 -1.14
CA ARG A 95 -10.42 -12.86 -1.38
C ARG A 95 -10.01 -13.54 -0.09
N ALA A 96 -9.48 -14.73 -0.18
CA ALA A 96 -8.81 -15.35 0.96
C ALA A 96 -7.55 -14.54 1.30
N ILE A 97 -7.41 -14.18 2.58
CA ILE A 97 -6.16 -13.62 3.10
C ILE A 97 -5.06 -14.65 2.85
N GLN A 98 -3.98 -14.20 2.22
CA GLN A 98 -2.83 -15.06 1.98
C GLN A 98 -1.98 -15.21 3.26
N PRO A 99 -1.21 -16.29 3.38
CA PRO A 99 -0.31 -16.46 4.52
C PRO A 99 0.75 -15.33 4.57
N PRO A 100 1.47 -15.21 5.70
CA PRO A 100 2.60 -14.30 5.81
C PRO A 100 3.57 -14.43 4.64
N TRP A 101 4.29 -13.37 4.35
CA TRP A 101 5.29 -13.39 3.29
C TRP A 101 6.37 -14.45 3.57
N GLU A 102 6.73 -15.21 2.54
CA GLU A 102 7.94 -16.04 2.54
C GLU A 102 8.97 -15.33 1.64
N PRO A 103 9.97 -14.64 2.22
CA PRO A 103 10.89 -13.82 1.43
C PRO A 103 11.75 -14.67 0.48
N THR A 104 11.80 -14.24 -0.77
CA THR A 104 12.63 -14.83 -1.82
C THR A 104 13.24 -13.71 -2.68
N PRO A 105 14.31 -13.95 -3.45
CA PRO A 105 14.83 -12.95 -4.37
C PRO A 105 13.78 -12.42 -5.36
N SER A 106 12.83 -13.26 -5.77
CA SER A 106 11.82 -12.90 -6.78
C SER A 106 10.68 -12.03 -6.25
N ASN A 107 10.46 -11.99 -4.92
CA ASN A 107 9.36 -11.23 -4.33
C ASN A 107 9.79 -10.08 -3.41
N LEU A 108 11.08 -9.85 -3.20
CA LEU A 108 11.55 -8.82 -2.28
C LEU A 108 11.12 -7.40 -2.69
N VAL A 109 11.01 -7.12 -3.99
CA VAL A 109 10.47 -5.85 -4.49
C VAL A 109 8.99 -5.68 -4.13
N ALA A 110 8.20 -6.76 -4.23
CA ALA A 110 6.78 -6.71 -3.85
C ALA A 110 6.60 -6.57 -2.33
N ILE A 111 7.47 -7.20 -1.54
CA ILE A 111 7.52 -7.03 -0.08
C ILE A 111 7.87 -5.58 0.28
N ASP A 112 8.86 -4.98 -0.40
CA ASP A 112 9.24 -3.58 -0.20
C ASP A 112 8.07 -2.63 -0.47
N ALA A 113 7.41 -2.79 -1.61
CA ALA A 113 6.24 -1.98 -1.94
C ALA A 113 5.11 -2.12 -0.91
N HIS A 114 4.84 -3.35 -0.45
CA HIS A 114 3.81 -3.61 0.57
C HIS A 114 4.17 -3.01 1.93
N PHE A 115 5.45 -3.10 2.33
CA PHE A 115 5.91 -2.48 3.57
C PHE A 115 5.69 -0.96 3.56
N TRP A 116 6.11 -0.28 2.49
CA TRP A 116 6.01 1.18 2.42
C TRP A 116 4.56 1.66 2.27
N ASP A 117 3.72 0.91 1.59
CA ASP A 117 2.28 1.12 1.56
C ASP A 117 1.68 1.08 2.98
N TRP A 118 1.99 0.03 3.74
CA TRP A 118 1.52 -0.12 5.12
C TRP A 118 2.08 0.93 6.06
N ALA A 119 3.37 1.28 5.93
CA ALA A 119 4.01 2.31 6.74
C ALA A 119 3.36 3.69 6.53
N LEU A 120 3.03 4.04 5.27
CA LEU A 120 2.33 5.28 4.95
C LEU A 120 0.92 5.31 5.56
N TRP A 121 0.17 4.22 5.40
CA TRP A 121 -1.16 4.08 6.01
C TRP A 121 -1.11 4.20 7.54
N LEU A 122 -0.14 3.55 8.20
CA LEU A 122 0.10 3.70 9.63
C LEU A 122 0.40 5.15 10.02
N GLY A 123 1.19 5.86 9.22
CA GLY A 123 1.44 7.29 9.40
C GLY A 123 0.14 8.10 9.42
N GLY A 124 -0.78 7.82 8.50
CA GLY A 124 -2.12 8.43 8.49
C GLY A 124 -2.91 8.14 9.79
N LYS A 125 -2.78 6.92 10.36
CA LYS A 125 -3.43 6.56 11.63
C LYS A 125 -2.79 7.25 12.83
N VAL A 126 -1.46 7.45 12.82
CA VAL A 126 -0.76 8.25 13.84
C VAL A 126 -1.27 9.69 13.82
N LEU A 127 -1.36 10.33 12.64
CA LEU A 127 -1.88 11.70 12.50
C LEU A 127 -3.36 11.82 12.91
N ALA A 128 -4.13 10.76 12.74
CA ALA A 128 -5.53 10.69 13.18
C ALA A 128 -5.68 10.30 14.66
N GLU A 129 -4.58 10.22 15.42
CA GLU A 129 -4.52 9.87 16.86
C GLU A 129 -5.16 8.50 17.19
N LYS A 130 -5.16 7.56 16.22
CA LYS A 130 -5.75 6.20 16.38
C LYS A 130 -4.74 5.22 16.99
N SER A 131 -4.22 5.51 18.17
CA SER A 131 -3.13 4.75 18.81
C SER A 131 -3.42 3.25 18.98
N ALA A 132 -4.64 2.86 19.33
CA ALA A 132 -5.03 1.45 19.44
C ALA A 132 -4.92 0.71 18.10
N VAL A 133 -5.37 1.35 17.01
CA VAL A 133 -5.23 0.80 15.64
C VAL A 133 -3.76 0.68 15.27
N VAL A 134 -2.95 1.71 15.53
CA VAL A 134 -1.52 1.71 15.23
C VAL A 134 -0.83 0.54 15.95
N SER A 135 -1.08 0.34 17.24
CA SER A 135 -0.49 -0.76 18.02
C SER A 135 -0.89 -2.14 17.49
N GLU A 136 -2.17 -2.36 17.17
CA GLU A 136 -2.65 -3.61 16.61
C GLU A 136 -2.00 -3.90 15.25
N GLU A 137 -1.95 -2.90 14.39
CA GLU A 137 -1.43 -3.04 13.03
C GLU A 137 0.10 -3.20 12.98
N LEU A 138 0.85 -2.58 13.89
CA LEU A 138 2.28 -2.87 14.05
C LEU A 138 2.52 -4.34 14.42
N GLY A 139 1.64 -4.91 15.28
CA GLY A 139 1.67 -6.34 15.57
C GLY A 139 1.34 -7.22 14.34
N LYS A 140 0.37 -6.82 13.50
CA LYS A 140 0.05 -7.52 12.24
C LYS A 140 1.20 -7.39 11.23
N LEU A 141 1.77 -6.20 11.08
CA LEU A 141 2.93 -5.93 10.24
C LEU A 141 4.11 -6.84 10.62
N HIS A 142 4.37 -6.97 11.92
CA HIS A 142 5.40 -7.89 12.40
C HIS A 142 5.10 -9.34 12.02
N ARG A 143 3.91 -9.85 12.34
CA ARG A 143 3.55 -11.25 12.07
C ARG A 143 3.59 -11.62 10.60
N ASN A 144 3.14 -10.71 9.74
CA ASN A 144 2.93 -11.02 8.32
C ASN A 144 4.11 -10.63 7.41
N LEU A 145 4.96 -9.68 7.84
CA LEU A 145 6.04 -9.16 7.02
C LEU A 145 7.38 -9.10 7.73
N LEU A 146 7.51 -8.39 8.86
CA LEU A 146 8.81 -8.16 9.49
C LEU A 146 9.39 -9.42 10.13
N GLY A 147 8.57 -10.24 10.79
CA GLY A 147 8.99 -11.53 11.36
C GLY A 147 9.54 -12.49 10.30
N PRO A 148 8.83 -12.73 9.18
CA PRO A 148 9.37 -13.45 8.03
C PRO A 148 10.69 -12.92 7.49
N LEU A 149 10.93 -11.61 7.56
CA LEU A 149 12.22 -10.99 7.19
C LEU A 149 13.30 -11.14 8.27
N GLY A 150 13.00 -11.79 9.41
CA GLY A 150 13.93 -12.07 10.51
C GLY A 150 14.00 -10.98 11.58
N VAL A 151 13.01 -10.08 11.67
CA VAL A 151 12.86 -9.17 12.79
C VAL A 151 12.27 -9.94 13.97
N THR A 152 12.93 -9.91 15.13
CA THR A 152 12.63 -10.83 16.24
C THR A 152 11.47 -10.39 17.14
N SER A 153 11.16 -9.10 17.17
CA SER A 153 10.11 -8.55 18.04
C SER A 153 9.28 -7.49 17.31
N PRO A 154 7.99 -7.35 17.64
CA PRO A 154 7.15 -6.33 17.03
C PRO A 154 7.65 -4.92 17.39
N PRO A 155 7.70 -3.99 16.42
CA PRO A 155 8.05 -2.60 16.67
C PRO A 155 6.96 -1.89 17.48
N ALA A 156 7.36 -0.94 18.31
CA ALA A 156 6.44 -0.13 19.11
C ALA A 156 5.98 1.15 18.39
N THR A 157 6.72 1.59 17.37
CA THR A 157 6.43 2.82 16.61
C THR A 157 6.63 2.59 15.11
N VAL A 158 6.08 3.49 14.29
CA VAL A 158 6.30 3.49 12.84
C VAL A 158 7.79 3.73 12.52
N GLU A 159 8.45 4.63 13.24
CA GLU A 159 9.88 4.89 13.10
C GLU A 159 10.71 3.63 13.33
N GLN A 160 10.43 2.90 14.43
CA GLN A 160 11.09 1.63 14.72
C GLN A 160 10.82 0.60 13.61
N ALA A 161 9.57 0.48 13.14
CA ALA A 161 9.23 -0.42 12.05
C ALA A 161 10.04 -0.14 10.78
N VAL A 162 10.19 1.14 10.43
CA VAL A 162 11.00 1.57 9.28
C VAL A 162 12.48 1.22 9.46
N ALA A 163 13.04 1.46 10.65
CA ALA A 163 14.44 1.12 10.95
C ALA A 163 14.71 -0.39 10.85
N GLU A 164 13.84 -1.20 11.48
CA GLU A 164 13.93 -2.67 11.46
C GLU A 164 13.77 -3.23 10.03
N TYR A 165 12.79 -2.72 9.28
CA TYR A 165 12.58 -3.11 7.90
C TYR A 165 13.81 -2.82 7.03
N ARG A 166 14.35 -1.60 7.10
CA ARG A 166 15.55 -1.22 6.32
C ARG A 166 16.72 -2.15 6.63
N GLY A 167 16.97 -2.42 7.90
CA GLY A 167 18.03 -3.36 8.32
C GLY A 167 17.82 -4.78 7.80
N ALA A 168 16.58 -5.28 7.84
CA ALA A 168 16.22 -6.60 7.34
C ALA A 168 16.38 -6.69 5.80
N ARG A 169 15.84 -5.71 5.07
CA ARG A 169 15.96 -5.60 3.61
C ARG A 169 17.43 -5.57 3.18
N ASP A 170 18.23 -4.67 3.76
CA ASP A 170 19.66 -4.51 3.39
C ASP A 170 20.48 -5.79 3.66
N ARG A 171 20.08 -6.57 4.66
CA ARG A 171 20.67 -7.89 4.93
C ARG A 171 20.33 -8.89 3.83
N LEU A 172 19.05 -8.95 3.43
CA LEU A 172 18.61 -9.85 2.36
C LEU A 172 19.19 -9.47 0.99
N GLU A 173 19.29 -8.18 0.67
CA GLU A 173 19.92 -7.71 -0.55
C GLU A 173 21.39 -8.17 -0.64
N ARG A 174 22.14 -8.05 0.45
CA ARG A 174 23.51 -8.58 0.49
C ARG A 174 23.58 -10.09 0.37
N GLN A 175 22.66 -10.80 1.05
CA GLN A 175 22.61 -12.26 1.00
C GLN A 175 22.28 -12.79 -0.41
N TRP A 176 21.45 -12.07 -1.16
CA TRP A 176 20.95 -12.50 -2.47
C TRP A 176 21.61 -11.77 -3.64
N GLU A 177 22.59 -10.93 -3.36
CA GLU A 177 23.32 -10.14 -4.37
C GLU A 177 22.39 -9.36 -5.32
N MET A 178 21.36 -8.73 -4.74
CA MET A 178 20.36 -7.95 -5.46
C MET A 178 20.15 -6.58 -4.83
N SER A 179 19.40 -5.70 -5.49
CA SER A 179 18.97 -4.42 -4.95
C SER A 179 17.49 -4.17 -5.23
N VAL A 180 16.81 -3.59 -4.26
CA VAL A 180 15.42 -3.12 -4.38
C VAL A 180 15.42 -1.63 -4.73
N PRO A 181 14.58 -1.16 -5.67
CA PRO A 181 14.43 0.27 -5.96
C PRO A 181 14.09 1.08 -4.71
N ARG A 182 14.78 2.20 -4.47
CA ARG A 182 14.62 3.00 -3.24
C ARG A 182 13.52 4.04 -3.30
N ARG A 183 13.07 4.40 -4.49
CA ARG A 183 12.24 5.58 -4.71
C ARG A 183 10.96 5.58 -3.88
N VAL A 184 10.22 4.46 -3.85
CA VAL A 184 9.00 4.34 -3.01
C VAL A 184 9.33 4.62 -1.54
N GLY A 185 10.36 3.94 -1.03
CA GLY A 185 10.77 4.08 0.37
C GLY A 185 11.27 5.46 0.73
N ASP A 186 12.00 6.11 -0.17
CA ASP A 186 12.53 7.46 0.06
C ASP A 186 11.41 8.49 0.09
N GLU A 187 10.45 8.41 -0.84
CA GLU A 187 9.31 9.32 -0.87
C GLU A 187 8.38 9.13 0.34
N VAL A 188 8.08 7.89 0.71
CA VAL A 188 7.25 7.60 1.89
C VAL A 188 7.95 8.03 3.18
N ALA A 189 9.23 7.70 3.36
CA ALA A 189 9.99 8.10 4.55
C ALA A 189 10.07 9.63 4.66
N PHE A 190 10.29 10.33 3.55
CA PHE A 190 10.28 11.80 3.53
C PHE A 190 8.90 12.35 3.96
N ALA A 191 7.80 11.77 3.47
CA ALA A 191 6.46 12.18 3.86
C ALA A 191 6.20 11.95 5.35
N LEU A 192 6.60 10.79 5.89
CA LEU A 192 6.46 10.48 7.32
C LEU A 192 7.23 11.46 8.21
N VAL A 193 8.49 11.78 7.85
CA VAL A 193 9.31 12.79 8.58
C VAL A 193 8.68 14.18 8.47
N ARG A 194 8.29 14.59 7.28
CA ARG A 194 7.70 15.92 7.03
C ARG A 194 6.45 16.17 7.86
N HIS A 195 5.68 15.13 8.15
CA HIS A 195 4.45 15.20 8.92
C HIS A 195 4.63 14.82 10.41
N GLY A 196 5.87 14.64 10.88
CA GLY A 196 6.16 14.39 12.30
C GLY A 196 5.75 13.02 12.82
N VAL A 197 5.68 12.00 11.94
CA VAL A 197 5.41 10.60 12.32
C VAL A 197 6.69 9.90 12.74
N MET A 198 7.83 10.34 12.20
CA MET A 198 9.19 9.84 12.52
C MET A 198 10.10 11.00 12.87
#